data_815739a9a23db14513ab90975744cbd1
#
_entry.id   815739a9a23db14513ab90975744cbd1
#
_cell.length_a   1.000
_cell.length_b   1.000
_cell.length_c   1.000
_cell.angle_alpha   90.00
_cell.angle_beta   90.00
_cell.angle_gamma   90.00
#
_symmetry.space_group_name_H-M   'P 1'
#
loop_
_entity.id
_entity.type
_entity.pdbx_description
1 polymer ?
#
loop_
_entity_poly.entity_id
_entity_poly.type
_entity_poly.pdbx_seq_one_letter_code
_entity_poly.pdbx_strand_id
1 'polypeptide(L)'
;MKSITYVSTATQSLSEAEFDAIAKVSVLNNSAANVTGILVLCGEFFLQILEGEEANVDATLERIRHDPRHRDIQVLKVEHDLLQRQFPDWSMQTVQLNHVNDTLIHGMRMMLGNLAESRYILERYTQPAVLKYIQDGVNPLEAPYVRKDKVILFADIAAFDTLSSFYSSEEVADHASAFLEVVSLAVTAKGGEVNKYMGDKLMAYFDPDHVDAAIECCLESLAKIRFLRSNAAQCRLRNFLYGGFGLALGPVIEGSFGSSYKMDHTILGNAVNVAARMVSFTRSTGRAIMVEESVMAASTKDWNWHQLGEFKLKGQMS
;
A
#
# COMPACT_ATOMS: atom_id res chain seq x y z
N MET A 1 10.24 19.69 16.01
CA MET A 1 11.15 19.39 14.88
C MET A 1 10.99 17.94 14.52
N LYS A 2 11.29 17.59 13.26
CA LYS A 2 11.17 16.23 12.69
C LYS A 2 12.53 15.74 12.20
N SER A 3 12.81 14.45 12.36
CA SER A 3 13.91 13.75 11.69
C SER A 3 13.37 12.64 10.81
N ILE A 4 13.94 12.49 9.63
CA ILE A 4 13.65 11.39 8.71
C ILE A 4 14.96 10.71 8.35
N THR A 5 15.02 9.38 8.56
CA THR A 5 16.08 8.53 8.05
C THR A 5 15.54 7.71 6.90
N TYR A 6 16.19 7.75 5.75
CA TYR A 6 15.80 6.92 4.62
C TYR A 6 17.03 6.30 3.92
N VAL A 7 16.77 5.23 3.18
CA VAL A 7 17.71 4.62 2.25
C VAL A 7 17.12 4.69 0.84
N SER A 8 17.97 4.84 -0.16
CA SER A 8 17.58 4.74 -1.57
C SER A 8 18.70 4.16 -2.40
N THR A 9 18.38 3.68 -3.60
CA THR A 9 19.35 3.15 -4.54
C THR A 9 19.65 4.20 -5.62
N ALA A 10 20.91 4.38 -5.96
CA ALA A 10 21.30 5.22 -7.09
C ALA A 10 20.85 4.58 -8.40
N THR A 11 20.33 5.36 -9.34
CA THR A 11 19.89 4.85 -10.65
C THR A 11 21.05 4.44 -11.56
N GLN A 12 22.25 4.96 -11.28
CA GLN A 12 23.50 4.62 -11.94
C GLN A 12 24.67 4.75 -10.97
N SER A 13 25.79 4.11 -11.29
CA SER A 13 27.02 4.30 -10.53
C SER A 13 27.48 5.75 -10.63
N LEU A 14 27.75 6.37 -9.48
CA LEU A 14 28.18 7.76 -9.39
C LEU A 14 29.71 7.83 -9.26
N SER A 15 30.33 8.66 -10.08
CA SER A 15 31.71 9.07 -9.90
C SER A 15 31.84 10.03 -8.70
N GLU A 16 33.05 10.21 -8.20
CA GLU A 16 33.33 11.15 -7.11
C GLU A 16 32.88 12.59 -7.44
N ALA A 17 33.16 13.04 -8.66
CA ALA A 17 32.77 14.37 -9.12
C ALA A 17 31.24 14.55 -9.21
N GLU A 18 30.50 13.53 -9.61
CA GLU A 18 29.03 13.57 -9.64
C GLU A 18 28.44 13.59 -8.22
N PHE A 19 29.00 12.81 -7.31
CA PHE A 19 28.58 12.84 -5.90
C PHE A 19 28.88 14.19 -5.24
N ASP A 20 30.05 14.77 -5.49
CA ASP A 20 30.40 16.13 -5.02
C ASP A 20 29.46 17.20 -5.56
N ALA A 21 29.01 17.06 -6.81
CA ALA A 21 28.01 17.97 -7.37
C ALA A 21 26.65 17.84 -6.67
N ILE A 22 26.23 16.60 -6.36
CA ILE A 22 25.02 16.34 -5.56
C ILE A 22 25.18 16.97 -4.17
N ALA A 23 26.31 16.76 -3.51
CA ALA A 23 26.61 17.28 -2.19
C ALA A 23 26.49 18.81 -2.14
N LYS A 24 27.09 19.51 -3.10
CA LYS A 24 27.04 20.96 -3.19
C LYS A 24 25.62 21.51 -3.34
N VAL A 25 24.83 20.90 -4.23
CA VAL A 25 23.42 21.29 -4.44
C VAL A 25 22.60 21.01 -3.18
N SER A 26 22.84 19.88 -2.52
CA SER A 26 22.14 19.50 -1.28
C SER A 26 22.43 20.47 -0.15
N VAL A 27 23.70 20.88 0.04
CA VAL A 27 24.07 21.89 1.05
C VAL A 27 23.33 23.20 0.82
N LEU A 28 23.31 23.71 -0.43
CA LEU A 28 22.64 24.97 -0.76
C LEU A 28 21.13 24.89 -0.50
N ASN A 29 20.48 23.84 -0.98
CA ASN A 29 19.04 23.66 -0.86
C ASN A 29 18.60 23.46 0.60
N ASN A 30 19.36 22.67 1.36
CA ASN A 30 19.04 22.39 2.75
C ASN A 30 19.30 23.59 3.66
N SER A 31 20.38 24.35 3.39
CA SER A 31 20.63 25.63 4.08
C SER A 31 19.48 26.61 3.86
N ALA A 32 19.01 26.76 2.63
CA ALA A 32 17.87 27.62 2.30
C ALA A 32 16.56 27.17 2.98
N ALA A 33 16.39 25.87 3.16
CA ALA A 33 15.23 25.27 3.81
C ALA A 33 15.37 25.14 5.34
N ASN A 34 16.49 25.55 5.92
CA ASN A 34 16.82 25.32 7.34
C ASN A 34 16.71 23.83 7.74
N VAL A 35 17.12 22.93 6.83
CA VAL A 35 17.24 21.49 7.06
C VAL A 35 18.72 21.15 7.26
N THR A 36 19.00 20.27 8.22
CA THR A 36 20.36 19.75 8.49
C THR A 36 20.38 18.24 8.37
N GLY A 37 21.56 17.62 8.34
CA GLY A 37 21.68 16.18 8.31
C GLY A 37 22.95 15.65 7.65
N ILE A 38 22.96 14.35 7.39
CA ILE A 38 24.07 13.62 6.78
C ILE A 38 23.60 12.81 5.57
N LEU A 39 24.42 12.79 4.52
CA LEU A 39 24.24 11.94 3.34
C LEU A 39 25.47 11.03 3.18
N VAL A 40 25.26 9.75 3.24
CA VAL A 40 26.27 8.72 3.05
C VAL A 40 26.01 7.99 1.73
N LEU A 41 27.00 7.90 0.85
CA LEU A 41 27.00 7.04 -0.31
C LEU A 41 27.89 5.82 -0.05
N CYS A 42 27.31 4.63 -0.08
CA CYS A 42 28.02 3.36 0.10
C CYS A 42 27.65 2.38 -1.03
N GLY A 43 28.54 2.23 -2.00
CA GLY A 43 28.24 1.50 -3.24
C GLY A 43 27.16 2.21 -4.06
N GLU A 44 26.06 1.55 -4.28
CA GLU A 44 24.88 2.09 -4.97
C GLU A 44 23.81 2.63 -3.99
N PHE A 45 24.05 2.57 -2.68
CA PHE A 45 23.07 2.97 -1.69
C PHE A 45 23.36 4.36 -1.12
N PHE A 46 22.33 5.21 -1.11
CA PHE A 46 22.28 6.41 -0.30
C PHE A 46 21.63 6.10 1.02
N LEU A 47 22.25 6.51 2.11
CA LEU A 47 21.64 6.61 3.44
C LEU A 47 21.64 8.08 3.83
N GLN A 48 20.47 8.64 4.13
CA GLN A 48 20.37 10.05 4.50
C GLN A 48 19.51 10.25 5.74
N ILE A 49 19.93 11.20 6.58
CA ILE A 49 19.15 11.73 7.68
C ILE A 49 18.88 13.20 7.38
N LEU A 50 17.61 13.62 7.51
CA LEU A 50 17.15 15.01 7.35
C LEU A 50 16.51 15.46 8.65
N GLU A 51 16.87 16.64 9.16
CA GLU A 51 16.37 17.19 10.42
C GLU A 51 15.99 18.66 10.26
N GLY A 52 14.86 19.07 10.84
CA GLY A 52 14.39 20.45 10.76
C GLY A 52 12.94 20.63 11.18
N GLU A 53 12.36 21.75 10.79
CA GLU A 53 10.92 21.97 10.91
C GLU A 53 10.18 20.97 9.99
N GLU A 54 9.07 20.43 10.48
CA GLU A 54 8.34 19.32 9.84
C GLU A 54 8.01 19.61 8.37
N ALA A 55 7.43 20.79 8.08
CA ALA A 55 7.08 21.18 6.72
C ALA A 55 8.31 21.26 5.78
N ASN A 56 9.47 21.68 6.29
CA ASN A 56 10.69 21.81 5.51
C ASN A 56 11.33 20.45 5.22
N VAL A 57 11.31 19.55 6.20
CA VAL A 57 11.81 18.18 6.05
C VAL A 57 10.96 17.41 5.04
N ASP A 58 9.61 17.53 5.14
CA ASP A 58 8.69 16.88 4.21
C ASP A 58 8.85 17.41 2.78
N ALA A 59 8.92 18.72 2.60
CA ALA A 59 9.15 19.32 1.28
C ALA A 59 10.51 18.91 0.69
N THR A 60 11.52 18.71 1.54
CA THR A 60 12.84 18.25 1.10
C THR A 60 12.79 16.78 0.68
N LEU A 61 12.13 15.91 1.43
CA LEU A 61 11.96 14.51 1.06
C LEU A 61 11.16 14.36 -0.24
N GLU A 62 10.06 15.11 -0.41
CA GLU A 62 9.28 15.09 -1.65
C GLU A 62 10.11 15.55 -2.87
N ARG A 63 10.97 16.53 -2.72
CA ARG A 63 11.90 16.93 -3.78
C ARG A 63 12.88 15.81 -4.14
N ILE A 64 13.37 15.06 -3.15
CA ILE A 64 14.26 13.92 -3.34
C ILE A 64 13.50 12.76 -4.03
N ARG A 65 12.24 12.53 -3.70
CA ARG A 65 11.40 11.52 -4.35
C ARG A 65 11.22 11.75 -5.85
N HIS A 66 11.25 13.01 -6.28
CA HIS A 66 11.17 13.39 -7.69
C HIS A 66 12.53 13.50 -8.38
N ASP A 67 13.63 13.26 -7.66
CA ASP A 67 14.98 13.31 -8.23
C ASP A 67 15.28 12.00 -8.98
N PRO A 68 15.53 12.05 -10.30
CA PRO A 68 15.74 10.85 -11.11
C PRO A 68 17.03 10.08 -10.76
N ARG A 69 17.89 10.62 -9.93
CA ARG A 69 19.10 9.95 -9.45
C ARG A 69 18.83 8.93 -8.35
N HIS A 70 17.66 9.03 -7.71
CA HIS A 70 17.20 8.11 -6.68
C HIS A 70 16.12 7.18 -7.22
N ARG A 71 16.20 5.91 -6.86
CA ARG A 71 15.12 4.92 -7.01
C ARG A 71 14.93 4.18 -5.68
N ASP A 72 13.78 3.56 -5.51
CA ASP A 72 13.47 2.73 -4.35
C ASP A 72 13.72 3.45 -3.01
N ILE A 73 13.22 4.70 -2.90
CA ILE A 73 13.35 5.50 -1.68
C ILE A 73 12.48 4.87 -0.57
N GLN A 74 13.13 4.45 0.50
CA GLN A 74 12.51 3.77 1.62
C GLN A 74 12.77 4.52 2.91
N VAL A 75 11.71 5.03 3.53
CA VAL A 75 11.81 5.68 4.83
C VAL A 75 11.98 4.60 5.90
N LEU A 76 13.09 4.64 6.61
CA LEU A 76 13.43 3.70 7.67
C LEU A 76 12.86 4.13 9.00
N LYS A 77 12.93 5.43 9.31
CA LYS A 77 12.49 5.99 10.58
C LYS A 77 12.01 7.43 10.41
N VAL A 78 10.93 7.77 11.10
CA VAL A 78 10.48 9.15 11.32
C VAL A 78 10.44 9.39 12.82
N GLU A 79 11.00 10.51 13.28
CA GLU A 79 10.95 10.93 14.67
C GLU A 79 10.33 12.33 14.72
N HIS A 80 9.31 12.48 15.53
CA HIS A 80 8.61 13.74 15.78
C HIS A 80 9.04 14.34 17.12
N ASP A 81 8.73 15.61 17.30
CA ASP A 81 8.95 16.34 18.56
C ASP A 81 10.39 16.33 19.09
N LEU A 82 11.36 16.30 18.17
CA LEU A 82 12.77 16.38 18.55
C LEU A 82 13.07 17.70 19.28
N LEU A 83 13.66 17.58 20.46
CA LEU A 83 14.07 18.74 21.27
C LEU A 83 15.29 19.45 20.68
N GLN A 84 16.18 18.71 20.05
CA GLN A 84 17.41 19.23 19.43
C GLN A 84 17.81 18.37 18.23
N ARG A 85 18.52 19.00 17.28
CA ARG A 85 19.09 18.29 16.13
C ARG A 85 20.30 17.46 16.55
N GLN A 86 20.48 16.31 15.91
CA GLN A 86 21.68 15.49 16.03
C GLN A 86 22.86 16.09 15.22
N PHE A 87 22.51 16.81 14.12
CA PHE A 87 23.48 17.43 13.21
C PHE A 87 23.23 18.95 13.07
N PRO A 88 23.31 19.73 14.18
CA PRO A 88 22.86 21.12 14.19
C PRO A 88 23.68 22.04 13.25
N ASP A 89 24.96 21.74 13.08
CA ASP A 89 25.92 22.58 12.32
C ASP A 89 26.08 22.15 10.86
N TRP A 90 25.36 21.08 10.43
CA TRP A 90 25.55 20.50 9.11
C TRP A 90 24.33 20.70 8.22
N SER A 91 24.35 21.71 7.36
CA SER A 91 23.33 21.85 6.31
C SER A 91 23.24 20.60 5.44
N MET A 92 24.37 19.90 5.21
CA MET A 92 24.46 18.51 4.73
C MET A 92 25.91 18.06 4.83
N GLN A 93 26.24 17.17 5.76
CA GLN A 93 27.50 16.45 5.74
C GLN A 93 27.42 15.32 4.74
N THR A 94 28.42 15.21 3.86
CA THR A 94 28.47 14.13 2.87
C THR A 94 29.65 13.21 3.15
N VAL A 95 29.41 11.90 3.04
CA VAL A 95 30.43 10.88 3.23
C VAL A 95 30.34 9.87 2.08
N GLN A 96 31.44 9.71 1.35
CA GLN A 96 31.54 8.69 0.30
C GLN A 96 32.45 7.54 0.77
N LEU A 97 31.92 6.34 0.79
CA LEU A 97 32.60 5.15 1.28
C LEU A 97 33.05 4.20 0.17
N ASN A 98 33.02 4.63 -1.09
CA ASN A 98 33.25 3.75 -2.25
C ASN A 98 34.71 3.34 -2.46
N HIS A 99 35.69 4.12 -1.97
CA HIS A 99 37.10 3.98 -2.29
C HIS A 99 37.95 3.34 -1.18
N VAL A 100 37.34 2.95 -0.09
CA VAL A 100 38.06 2.32 1.03
C VAL A 100 37.88 0.79 0.93
N ASN A 101 38.97 0.09 0.68
CA ASN A 101 39.05 -1.38 0.69
C ASN A 101 39.10 -1.90 2.13
N ASP A 102 38.12 -1.49 2.93
CA ASP A 102 38.01 -1.86 4.33
C ASP A 102 36.88 -2.91 4.50
N THR A 103 37.18 -3.94 5.25
CA THR A 103 36.23 -4.99 5.61
C THR A 103 34.98 -4.41 6.28
N LEU A 104 35.13 -3.34 7.07
CA LEU A 104 34.02 -2.65 7.71
C LEU A 104 33.06 -2.03 6.69
N ILE A 105 33.61 -1.36 5.67
CA ILE A 105 32.80 -0.71 4.62
C ILE A 105 32.09 -1.76 3.75
N HIS A 106 32.75 -2.87 3.46
CA HIS A 106 32.12 -4.01 2.79
C HIS A 106 30.95 -4.56 3.62
N GLY A 107 31.14 -4.72 4.93
CA GLY A 107 30.08 -5.11 5.87
C GLY A 107 28.90 -4.12 5.89
N MET A 108 29.19 -2.81 5.93
CA MET A 108 28.15 -1.77 5.87
C MET A 108 27.36 -1.81 4.57
N ARG A 109 28.01 -2.01 3.43
CA ARG A 109 27.35 -2.14 2.12
C ARG A 109 26.41 -3.35 2.08
N MET A 110 26.86 -4.49 2.58
CA MET A 110 26.00 -5.67 2.69
C MET A 110 24.81 -5.45 3.61
N MET A 111 25.02 -4.79 4.76
CA MET A 111 23.93 -4.46 5.68
C MET A 111 22.89 -3.53 5.06
N LEU A 112 23.32 -2.49 4.35
CA LEU A 112 22.42 -1.57 3.65
C LEU A 112 21.65 -2.29 2.54
N GLY A 113 22.31 -3.16 1.77
CA GLY A 113 21.64 -3.99 0.75
C GLY A 113 20.57 -4.89 1.33
N ASN A 114 20.92 -5.64 2.40
CA ASN A 114 19.98 -6.52 3.08
C ASN A 114 18.80 -5.73 3.71
N LEU A 115 19.06 -4.52 4.24
CA LEU A 115 18.03 -3.66 4.79
C LEU A 115 17.07 -3.18 3.69
N ALA A 116 17.61 -2.72 2.56
CA ALA A 116 16.81 -2.28 1.42
C ALA A 116 15.95 -3.44 0.87
N GLU A 117 16.53 -4.62 0.68
CA GLU A 117 15.82 -5.81 0.21
C GLU A 117 14.73 -6.25 1.19
N SER A 118 15.05 -6.33 2.48
CA SER A 118 14.08 -6.68 3.52
C SER A 118 12.91 -5.70 3.56
N ARG A 119 13.18 -4.41 3.42
CA ARG A 119 12.15 -3.38 3.40
C ARG A 119 11.27 -3.49 2.15
N TYR A 120 11.87 -3.71 0.98
CA TYR A 120 11.15 -3.93 -0.27
C TYR A 120 10.19 -5.13 -0.18
N ILE A 121 10.61 -6.22 0.48
CA ILE A 121 9.76 -7.38 0.74
C ILE A 121 8.62 -7.00 1.70
N LEU A 122 8.94 -6.34 2.81
CA LEU A 122 7.94 -5.90 3.79
C LEU A 122 6.84 -5.03 3.15
N GLU A 123 7.20 -4.09 2.27
CA GLU A 123 6.23 -3.23 1.57
C GLU A 123 5.24 -4.01 0.70
N ARG A 124 5.62 -5.19 0.21
CA ARG A 124 4.74 -6.04 -0.61
C ARG A 124 3.90 -7.03 0.18
N TYR A 125 4.41 -7.46 1.33
CA TYR A 125 3.76 -8.50 2.15
C TYR A 125 3.05 -7.96 3.39
N THR A 126 3.17 -6.66 3.66
CA THR A 126 2.62 -6.04 4.86
C THR A 126 1.55 -5.01 4.47
N GLN A 127 0.49 -4.89 5.26
CA GLN A 127 -0.55 -3.90 5.05
C GLN A 127 0.02 -2.46 5.17
N PRO A 128 -0.48 -1.50 4.36
CA PRO A 128 -0.02 -0.11 4.39
C PRO A 128 -0.04 0.52 5.79
N ALA A 129 -1.07 0.22 6.58
CA ALA A 129 -1.20 0.71 7.95
C ALA A 129 -0.02 0.27 8.85
N VAL A 130 0.44 -0.98 8.73
CA VAL A 130 1.60 -1.50 9.49
C VAL A 130 2.89 -0.79 9.08
N LEU A 131 3.07 -0.58 7.77
CA LEU A 131 4.22 0.17 7.25
C LEU A 131 4.24 1.60 7.79
N LYS A 132 3.07 2.24 7.84
CA LYS A 132 2.91 3.57 8.42
C LYS A 132 3.31 3.62 9.89
N TYR A 133 2.85 2.67 10.71
CA TYR A 133 3.29 2.57 12.11
C TYR A 133 4.81 2.47 12.23
N ILE A 134 5.45 1.60 11.43
CA ILE A 134 6.91 1.46 11.43
C ILE A 134 7.60 2.75 11.01
N GLN A 135 7.08 3.45 9.99
CA GLN A 135 7.63 4.73 9.52
C GLN A 135 7.51 5.82 10.59
N ASP A 136 6.39 5.86 11.29
CA ASP A 136 6.11 6.81 12.37
C ASP A 136 6.83 6.43 13.68
N GLY A 137 7.67 5.39 13.68
CA GLY A 137 8.40 4.93 14.86
C GLY A 137 7.53 4.24 15.92
N VAL A 138 6.29 3.91 15.58
CA VAL A 138 5.35 3.22 16.46
C VAL A 138 5.51 1.71 16.29
N ASN A 139 5.58 0.97 17.40
CA ASN A 139 5.57 -0.49 17.35
C ASN A 139 4.17 -1.00 16.96
N PRO A 140 3.99 -1.64 15.78
CA PRO A 140 2.68 -2.11 15.35
C PRO A 140 2.06 -3.16 16.27
N LEU A 141 2.88 -3.87 17.07
CA LEU A 141 2.41 -4.87 18.02
C LEU A 141 1.76 -4.25 19.27
N GLU A 142 2.05 -2.98 19.54
CA GLU A 142 1.56 -2.23 20.70
C GLU A 142 0.50 -1.18 20.28
N ALA A 143 0.23 -1.07 18.98
CA ALA A 143 -0.75 -0.12 18.48
C ALA A 143 -2.15 -0.44 19.01
N PRO A 144 -2.89 0.57 19.52
CA PRO A 144 -4.22 0.34 20.10
C PRO A 144 -5.24 -0.04 19.02
N TYR A 145 -6.27 -0.77 19.43
CA TYR A 145 -7.45 -0.97 18.59
C TYR A 145 -8.22 0.34 18.45
N VAL A 146 -8.56 0.66 17.19
CA VAL A 146 -9.29 1.90 16.89
C VAL A 146 -10.64 1.56 16.27
N ARG A 147 -11.72 2.15 16.82
CA ARG A 147 -13.05 2.05 16.22
C ARG A 147 -13.22 3.16 15.18
N LYS A 148 -13.58 2.78 13.95
CA LYS A 148 -13.81 3.68 12.82
C LYS A 148 -14.97 3.18 11.98
N ASP A 149 -15.61 4.07 11.24
CA ASP A 149 -16.49 3.66 10.15
C ASP A 149 -15.66 3.51 8.88
N LYS A 150 -15.94 2.45 8.10
CA LYS A 150 -15.26 2.18 6.82
C LYS A 150 -16.26 1.68 5.79
N VAL A 151 -15.98 1.97 4.52
CA VAL A 151 -16.62 1.30 3.39
C VAL A 151 -15.81 0.05 3.10
N ILE A 152 -16.42 -1.10 3.25
CA ILE A 152 -15.79 -2.41 3.05
C ILE A 152 -16.13 -2.90 1.65
N LEU A 153 -15.12 -3.35 0.93
CA LEU A 153 -15.24 -3.95 -0.39
C LEU A 153 -14.71 -5.38 -0.36
N PHE A 154 -15.53 -6.32 -0.81
CA PHE A 154 -15.07 -7.65 -1.19
C PHE A 154 -15.18 -7.82 -2.70
N ALA A 155 -14.16 -8.39 -3.31
CA ALA A 155 -14.18 -8.84 -4.70
C ALA A 155 -13.91 -10.33 -4.76
N ASP A 156 -14.59 -11.04 -5.66
CA ASP A 156 -14.55 -12.51 -5.77
C ASP A 156 -14.60 -12.92 -7.26
N ILE A 157 -13.76 -13.87 -7.65
CA ILE A 157 -13.76 -14.41 -9.01
C ILE A 157 -14.96 -15.35 -9.18
N ALA A 158 -15.70 -15.18 -10.26
CA ALA A 158 -16.83 -16.04 -10.54
C ALA A 158 -16.36 -17.44 -10.99
N ALA A 159 -17.00 -18.47 -10.43
CA ALA A 159 -16.78 -19.88 -10.79
C ALA A 159 -15.33 -20.39 -10.60
N PHE A 160 -14.55 -19.79 -9.73
CA PHE A 160 -13.14 -20.14 -9.50
C PHE A 160 -12.95 -21.62 -9.14
N ASP A 161 -13.76 -22.17 -8.23
CA ASP A 161 -13.72 -23.59 -7.83
C ASP A 161 -13.96 -24.54 -9.01
N THR A 162 -14.86 -24.15 -9.93
CA THR A 162 -15.13 -24.92 -11.15
C THR A 162 -13.95 -24.85 -12.09
N LEU A 163 -13.41 -23.65 -12.33
CA LEU A 163 -12.27 -23.46 -13.22
C LEU A 163 -11.03 -24.21 -12.71
N SER A 164 -10.75 -24.19 -11.42
CA SER A 164 -9.63 -24.90 -10.81
C SER A 164 -9.68 -26.42 -10.97
N SER A 165 -10.87 -26.97 -11.25
CA SER A 165 -11.04 -28.41 -11.48
C SER A 165 -10.75 -28.84 -12.93
N PHE A 166 -10.67 -27.90 -13.87
CA PHE A 166 -10.51 -28.18 -15.30
C PHE A 166 -9.22 -27.68 -15.93
N TYR A 167 -8.49 -26.77 -15.25
CA TYR A 167 -7.32 -26.11 -15.76
C TYR A 167 -6.08 -26.41 -14.88
N SER A 168 -4.88 -26.19 -15.42
CA SER A 168 -3.66 -26.36 -14.65
C SER A 168 -3.53 -25.34 -13.53
N SER A 169 -2.74 -25.67 -12.50
CA SER A 169 -2.50 -24.77 -11.36
C SER A 169 -1.89 -23.44 -11.80
N GLU A 170 -1.03 -23.46 -12.80
CA GLU A 170 -0.38 -22.29 -13.37
C GLU A 170 -1.40 -21.37 -14.07
N GLU A 171 -2.27 -21.93 -14.90
CA GLU A 171 -3.34 -21.16 -15.57
C GLU A 171 -4.31 -20.53 -14.55
N VAL A 172 -4.67 -21.29 -13.52
CA VAL A 172 -5.54 -20.82 -12.43
C VAL A 172 -4.85 -19.70 -11.63
N ALA A 173 -3.57 -19.84 -11.32
CA ALA A 173 -2.78 -18.82 -10.63
C ALA A 173 -2.67 -17.53 -11.46
N ASP A 174 -2.38 -17.62 -12.75
CA ASP A 174 -2.35 -16.48 -13.66
C ASP A 174 -3.71 -15.77 -13.78
N HIS A 175 -4.79 -16.57 -13.80
CA HIS A 175 -6.15 -16.04 -13.84
C HIS A 175 -6.51 -15.27 -12.56
N ALA A 176 -6.19 -15.84 -11.40
CA ALA A 176 -6.39 -15.18 -10.11
C ALA A 176 -5.54 -13.90 -10.00
N SER A 177 -4.26 -14.00 -10.35
CA SER A 177 -3.33 -12.85 -10.31
C SER A 177 -3.81 -11.69 -11.18
N ALA A 178 -4.28 -11.96 -12.40
CA ALA A 178 -4.81 -10.91 -13.29
C ALA A 178 -6.05 -10.21 -12.71
N PHE A 179 -6.94 -10.94 -12.03
CA PHE A 179 -8.10 -10.35 -11.36
C PHE A 179 -7.69 -9.52 -10.17
N LEU A 180 -6.86 -10.08 -9.28
CA LEU A 180 -6.40 -9.41 -8.07
C LEU A 180 -5.62 -8.14 -8.40
N GLU A 181 -4.78 -8.15 -9.43
CA GLU A 181 -4.03 -6.99 -9.90
C GLU A 181 -4.96 -5.87 -10.38
N VAL A 182 -5.94 -6.18 -11.23
CA VAL A 182 -6.91 -5.20 -11.74
C VAL A 182 -7.66 -4.53 -10.61
N VAL A 183 -8.16 -5.32 -9.65
CA VAL A 183 -8.94 -4.79 -8.53
C VAL A 183 -8.05 -3.99 -7.58
N SER A 184 -6.86 -4.47 -7.26
CA SER A 184 -5.93 -3.79 -6.36
C SER A 184 -5.49 -2.42 -6.91
N LEU A 185 -5.18 -2.35 -8.20
CA LEU A 185 -4.83 -1.08 -8.85
C LEU A 185 -5.99 -0.09 -8.81
N ALA A 186 -7.23 -0.55 -9.06
CA ALA A 186 -8.41 0.30 -9.00
C ALA A 186 -8.69 0.78 -7.56
N VAL A 187 -8.56 -0.10 -6.56
CA VAL A 187 -8.69 0.25 -5.13
C VAL A 187 -7.70 1.36 -4.76
N THR A 188 -6.42 1.16 -5.05
CA THR A 188 -5.37 2.12 -4.71
C THR A 188 -5.54 3.44 -5.44
N ALA A 189 -5.90 3.41 -6.74
CA ALA A 189 -6.13 4.62 -7.53
C ALA A 189 -7.30 5.47 -7.04
N LYS A 190 -8.27 4.85 -6.33
CA LYS A 190 -9.43 5.53 -5.73
C LYS A 190 -9.26 5.85 -4.24
N GLY A 191 -8.04 5.74 -3.70
CA GLY A 191 -7.73 6.06 -2.31
C GLY A 191 -8.18 5.00 -1.30
N GLY A 192 -8.46 3.78 -1.75
CA GLY A 192 -8.72 2.64 -0.88
C GLY A 192 -7.44 1.88 -0.50
N GLU A 193 -7.56 1.03 0.49
CA GLU A 193 -6.49 0.15 0.94
C GLU A 193 -6.87 -1.32 0.73
N VAL A 194 -5.98 -2.08 0.08
CA VAL A 194 -6.09 -3.54 0.01
C VAL A 194 -5.64 -4.12 1.34
N ASN A 195 -6.58 -4.76 2.05
CA ASN A 195 -6.29 -5.36 3.35
C ASN A 195 -5.65 -6.75 3.20
N LYS A 196 -6.28 -7.63 2.45
CA LYS A 196 -5.74 -8.98 2.23
C LYS A 196 -6.32 -9.68 1.00
N TYR A 197 -5.56 -10.65 0.53
CA TYR A 197 -6.00 -11.66 -0.43
C TYR A 197 -6.40 -12.94 0.30
N MET A 198 -7.47 -13.57 -0.13
CA MET A 198 -8.02 -14.81 0.46
C MET A 198 -8.33 -15.80 -0.65
N GLY A 199 -7.29 -16.40 -1.23
CA GLY A 199 -7.39 -17.24 -2.43
C GLY A 199 -7.79 -16.40 -3.66
N ASP A 200 -8.98 -16.65 -4.17
CA ASP A 200 -9.60 -15.95 -5.31
C ASP A 200 -10.31 -14.64 -4.94
N LYS A 201 -10.23 -14.24 -3.67
CA LYS A 201 -10.92 -13.07 -3.13
C LYS A 201 -9.97 -12.00 -2.66
N LEU A 202 -10.45 -10.77 -2.74
CA LEU A 202 -9.77 -9.60 -2.20
C LEU A 202 -10.71 -8.90 -1.22
N MET A 203 -10.17 -8.49 -0.08
CA MET A 203 -10.80 -7.56 0.86
C MET A 203 -10.07 -6.24 0.83
N ALA A 204 -10.80 -5.16 0.65
CA ALA A 204 -10.30 -3.79 0.71
C ALA A 204 -11.26 -2.92 1.53
N TYR A 205 -10.80 -1.72 1.89
CA TYR A 205 -11.65 -0.74 2.55
C TYR A 205 -11.28 0.68 2.12
N PHE A 206 -12.25 1.58 2.31
CA PHE A 206 -12.10 3.02 2.06
C PHE A 206 -12.58 3.79 3.28
N ASP A 207 -12.20 5.05 3.39
CA ASP A 207 -12.78 5.95 4.37
C ASP A 207 -14.26 6.24 4.07
N PRO A 208 -15.09 6.57 5.07
CA PRO A 208 -16.54 6.67 4.90
C PRO A 208 -16.98 7.78 3.94
N ASP A 209 -16.16 8.78 3.69
CA ASP A 209 -16.38 9.85 2.70
C ASP A 209 -16.03 9.43 1.25
N HIS A 210 -15.44 8.25 1.06
CA HIS A 210 -15.06 7.69 -0.24
C HIS A 210 -16.05 6.63 -0.77
N VAL A 211 -17.32 6.67 -0.38
CA VAL A 211 -18.34 5.72 -0.85
C VAL A 211 -18.44 5.68 -2.37
N ASP A 212 -18.55 6.83 -3.01
CA ASP A 212 -18.67 6.91 -4.47
C ASP A 212 -17.39 6.45 -5.18
N ALA A 213 -16.22 6.71 -4.58
CA ALA A 213 -14.94 6.21 -5.08
C ALA A 213 -14.85 4.68 -5.01
N ALA A 214 -15.38 4.05 -3.97
CA ALA A 214 -15.46 2.60 -3.84
C ALA A 214 -16.37 1.97 -4.92
N ILE A 215 -17.48 2.63 -5.27
CA ILE A 215 -18.37 2.18 -6.34
C ILE A 215 -17.70 2.37 -7.71
N GLU A 216 -17.05 3.50 -7.95
CA GLU A 216 -16.27 3.75 -9.18
C GLU A 216 -15.17 2.69 -9.36
N CYS A 217 -14.47 2.34 -8.29
CA CYS A 217 -13.47 1.27 -8.28
C CYS A 217 -14.05 -0.05 -8.82
N CYS A 218 -15.26 -0.44 -8.40
CA CYS A 218 -15.92 -1.64 -8.89
C CYS A 218 -16.24 -1.54 -10.39
N LEU A 219 -16.76 -0.40 -10.85
CA LEU A 219 -17.11 -0.18 -12.25
C LEU A 219 -15.87 -0.18 -13.16
N GLU A 220 -14.80 0.49 -12.75
CA GLU A 220 -13.53 0.50 -13.47
C GLU A 220 -12.89 -0.88 -13.53
N SER A 221 -12.93 -1.62 -12.43
CA SER A 221 -12.48 -3.02 -12.38
C SER A 221 -13.26 -3.89 -13.37
N LEU A 222 -14.59 -3.79 -13.41
CA LEU A 222 -15.42 -4.52 -14.37
C LEU A 222 -15.12 -4.15 -15.82
N ALA A 223 -14.89 -2.86 -16.10
CA ALA A 223 -14.52 -2.40 -17.44
C ALA A 223 -13.15 -2.99 -17.87
N LYS A 224 -12.17 -2.97 -16.98
CA LYS A 224 -10.84 -3.56 -17.24
C LYS A 224 -10.88 -5.07 -17.40
N ILE A 225 -11.63 -5.77 -16.55
CA ILE A 225 -11.86 -7.23 -16.65
C ILE A 225 -12.51 -7.55 -18.01
N ARG A 226 -13.50 -6.79 -18.45
CA ARG A 226 -14.13 -6.95 -19.78
C ARG A 226 -13.09 -6.77 -20.90
N PHE A 227 -12.24 -5.76 -20.80
CA PHE A 227 -11.17 -5.52 -21.76
C PHE A 227 -10.18 -6.70 -21.82
N LEU A 228 -9.71 -7.20 -20.68
CA LEU A 228 -8.82 -8.36 -20.63
C LEU A 228 -9.46 -9.60 -21.26
N ARG A 229 -10.74 -9.83 -21.01
CA ARG A 229 -11.50 -10.93 -21.60
C ARG A 229 -11.62 -10.82 -23.11
N SER A 230 -11.88 -9.63 -23.64
CA SER A 230 -11.97 -9.37 -25.09
C SER A 230 -10.64 -9.52 -25.83
N ASN A 231 -9.52 -9.42 -25.10
CA ASN A 231 -8.17 -9.52 -25.66
C ASN A 231 -7.44 -10.80 -25.21
N ALA A 232 -8.17 -11.87 -24.93
CA ALA A 232 -7.67 -13.09 -24.32
C ALA A 232 -6.87 -14.03 -25.29
N ALA A 233 -6.37 -13.53 -26.41
CA ALA A 233 -5.70 -14.36 -27.44
C ALA A 233 -4.55 -15.24 -26.95
N GLN A 234 -3.95 -14.94 -25.81
CA GLN A 234 -2.81 -15.65 -25.25
C GLN A 234 -3.11 -16.59 -24.07
N CYS A 235 -4.32 -16.50 -23.48
CA CYS A 235 -4.70 -17.31 -22.33
C CYS A 235 -6.19 -17.67 -22.42
N ARG A 236 -6.49 -18.95 -22.68
CA ARG A 236 -7.88 -19.43 -22.81
C ARG A 236 -8.73 -19.16 -21.58
N LEU A 237 -8.14 -19.24 -20.39
CA LEU A 237 -8.85 -19.05 -19.13
C LEU A 237 -9.32 -17.60 -18.95
N ARG A 238 -8.65 -16.62 -19.55
CA ARG A 238 -9.07 -15.21 -19.51
C ARG A 238 -10.43 -14.94 -20.13
N ASN A 239 -10.91 -15.79 -21.05
CA ASN A 239 -12.28 -15.70 -21.58
C ASN A 239 -13.35 -15.87 -20.50
N PHE A 240 -12.99 -16.51 -19.40
CA PHE A 240 -13.87 -16.77 -18.24
C PHE A 240 -13.60 -15.82 -17.07
N LEU A 241 -12.83 -14.74 -17.29
CA LEU A 241 -12.54 -13.75 -16.25
C LEU A 241 -13.78 -12.90 -15.96
N TYR A 242 -14.51 -13.28 -14.94
CA TYR A 242 -15.65 -12.56 -14.38
C TYR A 242 -15.44 -12.38 -12.89
N GLY A 243 -15.97 -11.31 -12.33
CA GLY A 243 -15.91 -11.06 -10.90
C GLY A 243 -17.18 -10.40 -10.39
N GLY A 244 -17.38 -10.56 -9.08
CA GLY A 244 -18.42 -9.91 -8.33
C GLY A 244 -17.84 -9.02 -7.24
N PHE A 245 -18.59 -7.98 -6.86
CA PHE A 245 -18.21 -7.01 -5.84
C PHE A 245 -19.34 -6.88 -4.81
N GLY A 246 -18.96 -6.86 -3.53
CA GLY A 246 -19.89 -6.64 -2.43
C GLY A 246 -19.41 -5.47 -1.57
N LEU A 247 -20.28 -4.51 -1.30
CA LEU A 247 -19.96 -3.34 -0.47
C LEU A 247 -20.92 -3.23 0.72
N ALA A 248 -20.37 -2.79 1.85
CA ALA A 248 -21.12 -2.37 3.03
C ALA A 248 -20.38 -1.22 3.72
N LEU A 249 -21.12 -0.35 4.41
CA LEU A 249 -20.59 0.74 5.20
C LEU A 249 -20.98 0.55 6.67
N GLY A 250 -20.06 0.71 7.57
CA GLY A 250 -20.37 0.67 9.00
C GLY A 250 -19.16 0.58 9.91
N PRO A 251 -19.41 0.50 11.23
CA PRO A 251 -18.37 0.50 12.24
C PRO A 251 -17.54 -0.80 12.21
N VAL A 252 -16.22 -0.61 12.30
CA VAL A 252 -15.23 -1.67 12.44
C VAL A 252 -14.25 -1.35 13.56
N ILE A 253 -13.54 -2.36 14.03
CA ILE A 253 -12.38 -2.24 14.89
C ILE A 253 -11.16 -2.57 14.04
N GLU A 254 -10.27 -1.60 13.86
CA GLU A 254 -9.00 -1.72 13.16
C GLU A 254 -7.88 -1.99 14.16
N GLY A 255 -6.99 -2.91 13.86
CA GLY A 255 -5.85 -3.22 14.71
C GLY A 255 -5.13 -4.50 14.32
N SER A 256 -4.12 -4.85 15.09
CA SER A 256 -3.33 -6.07 14.93
C SER A 256 -3.92 -7.21 15.75
N PHE A 257 -4.37 -8.27 15.09
CA PHE A 257 -4.98 -9.44 15.71
C PHE A 257 -4.15 -10.68 15.41
N GLY A 258 -4.07 -11.59 16.38
CA GLY A 258 -3.37 -12.85 16.15
C GLY A 258 -2.77 -13.45 17.40
N SER A 259 -1.65 -14.13 17.22
CA SER A 259 -0.90 -14.79 18.27
C SER A 259 0.51 -14.23 18.36
N SER A 260 1.28 -14.65 19.38
CA SER A 260 2.70 -14.31 19.49
C SER A 260 3.57 -14.76 18.31
N TYR A 261 3.07 -15.68 17.47
CA TYR A 261 3.78 -16.19 16.29
C TYR A 261 3.41 -15.49 15.00
N LYS A 262 2.16 -15.02 14.89
CA LYS A 262 1.65 -14.39 13.67
C LYS A 262 0.57 -13.39 14.01
N MET A 263 0.78 -12.17 13.58
CA MET A 263 -0.17 -11.07 13.66
C MET A 263 -0.67 -10.72 12.25
N ASP A 264 -1.92 -10.28 12.18
CA ASP A 264 -2.54 -9.78 10.97
C ASP A 264 -3.18 -8.41 11.31
N HIS A 265 -2.76 -7.35 10.65
CA HIS A 265 -3.40 -6.05 10.81
C HIS A 265 -4.63 -6.02 9.92
N THR A 266 -5.80 -5.91 10.53
CA THR A 266 -7.06 -6.05 9.81
C THR A 266 -8.19 -5.28 10.49
N ILE A 267 -9.35 -5.28 9.86
CA ILE A 267 -10.58 -4.73 10.39
C ILE A 267 -11.56 -5.84 10.73
N LEU A 268 -12.22 -5.73 11.89
CA LEU A 268 -13.26 -6.65 12.34
C LEU A 268 -14.55 -5.87 12.60
N GLY A 269 -15.70 -6.42 12.17
CA GLY A 269 -16.99 -5.79 12.40
C GLY A 269 -18.12 -6.44 11.61
N ASN A 270 -19.37 -6.06 11.95
CA ASN A 270 -20.54 -6.58 11.23
C ASN A 270 -20.51 -6.16 9.74
N ALA A 271 -20.08 -4.93 9.44
CA ALA A 271 -19.96 -4.45 8.06
C ALA A 271 -19.06 -5.33 7.18
N VAL A 272 -17.97 -5.89 7.75
CA VAL A 272 -17.08 -6.84 7.05
C VAL A 272 -17.86 -8.10 6.64
N ASN A 273 -18.65 -8.66 7.58
CA ASN A 273 -19.46 -9.85 7.31
C ASN A 273 -20.57 -9.56 6.29
N VAL A 274 -21.18 -8.39 6.35
CA VAL A 274 -22.21 -7.97 5.39
C VAL A 274 -21.61 -7.84 3.99
N ALA A 275 -20.50 -7.14 3.80
CA ALA A 275 -19.83 -7.00 2.51
C ALA A 275 -19.40 -8.35 1.91
N ALA A 276 -18.87 -9.27 2.76
CA ALA A 276 -18.52 -10.61 2.34
C ALA A 276 -19.73 -11.42 1.86
N ARG A 277 -20.93 -11.16 2.41
CA ARG A 277 -22.18 -11.78 1.95
C ARG A 277 -22.73 -11.12 0.69
N MET A 278 -22.61 -9.80 0.57
CA MET A 278 -23.01 -9.09 -0.64
C MET A 278 -22.26 -9.64 -1.86
N VAL A 279 -20.95 -9.86 -1.78
CA VAL A 279 -20.22 -10.47 -2.91
C VAL A 279 -20.73 -11.88 -3.23
N SER A 280 -21.12 -12.65 -2.25
CA SER A 280 -21.66 -14.00 -2.47
C SER A 280 -23.01 -13.98 -3.22
N PHE A 281 -23.84 -12.95 -3.01
CA PHE A 281 -25.12 -12.80 -3.72
C PHE A 281 -24.96 -12.44 -5.18
N THR A 282 -23.81 -11.91 -5.61
CA THR A 282 -23.56 -11.61 -7.03
C THR A 282 -23.77 -12.83 -7.93
N ARG A 283 -23.40 -14.02 -7.43
CA ARG A 283 -23.55 -15.30 -8.16
C ARG A 283 -25.02 -15.68 -8.34
N SER A 284 -25.84 -15.55 -7.30
CA SER A 284 -27.25 -15.96 -7.33
C SER A 284 -28.17 -14.96 -8.02
N THR A 285 -27.81 -13.68 -8.00
CA THR A 285 -28.60 -12.60 -8.60
C THR A 285 -28.20 -12.28 -10.03
N GLY A 286 -27.04 -12.77 -10.49
CA GLY A 286 -26.47 -12.38 -11.80
C GLY A 286 -26.05 -10.90 -11.87
N ARG A 287 -25.89 -10.23 -10.73
CA ARG A 287 -25.44 -8.84 -10.64
C ARG A 287 -23.96 -8.79 -10.25
N ALA A 288 -23.19 -8.00 -10.96
CA ALA A 288 -21.75 -7.91 -10.71
C ALA A 288 -21.39 -7.08 -9.47
N ILE A 289 -22.25 -6.13 -9.07
CA ILE A 289 -22.05 -5.29 -7.89
C ILE A 289 -23.28 -5.38 -7.00
N MET A 290 -23.07 -5.70 -5.74
CA MET A 290 -24.08 -5.74 -4.70
C MET A 290 -23.68 -4.80 -3.57
N VAL A 291 -24.59 -3.94 -3.16
CA VAL A 291 -24.36 -2.99 -2.08
C VAL A 291 -25.40 -3.14 -0.98
N GLU A 292 -24.99 -2.92 0.23
CA GLU A 292 -25.91 -2.81 1.38
C GLU A 292 -26.52 -1.39 1.41
N GLU A 293 -27.70 -1.24 2.02
CA GLU A 293 -28.46 0.01 2.05
C GLU A 293 -27.66 1.21 2.58
N SER A 294 -26.79 0.98 3.57
CA SER A 294 -25.93 2.02 4.14
C SER A 294 -24.99 2.67 3.10
N VAL A 295 -24.53 1.89 2.13
CA VAL A 295 -23.69 2.39 1.01
C VAL A 295 -24.52 3.27 0.08
N MET A 296 -25.74 2.84 -0.24
CA MET A 296 -26.66 3.62 -1.06
C MET A 296 -27.02 4.94 -0.37
N ALA A 297 -27.34 4.90 0.91
CA ALA A 297 -27.74 6.07 1.69
C ALA A 297 -26.62 7.11 1.84
N ALA A 298 -25.37 6.68 1.87
CA ALA A 298 -24.20 7.55 1.99
C ALA A 298 -23.63 8.04 0.63
N SER A 299 -24.06 7.45 -0.47
CA SER A 299 -23.65 7.88 -1.81
C SER A 299 -24.24 9.23 -2.17
N THR A 300 -23.44 10.06 -2.82
CA THR A 300 -23.86 11.39 -3.31
C THR A 300 -24.24 11.39 -4.80
N LYS A 301 -23.98 10.28 -5.51
CA LYS A 301 -24.24 10.12 -6.93
C LYS A 301 -25.45 9.21 -7.19
N ASP A 302 -26.14 9.47 -8.29
CA ASP A 302 -27.19 8.57 -8.79
C ASP A 302 -26.54 7.45 -9.63
N TRP A 303 -26.55 6.23 -9.09
CA TRP A 303 -25.96 5.05 -9.72
C TRP A 303 -27.01 4.16 -10.40
N ASN A 304 -28.23 4.63 -10.61
CA ASN A 304 -29.35 3.85 -11.15
C ASN A 304 -29.57 2.57 -10.31
N TRP A 305 -29.85 2.77 -9.03
CA TRP A 305 -30.04 1.70 -8.06
C TRP A 305 -31.21 0.77 -8.39
N HIS A 306 -31.02 -0.52 -8.17
CA HIS A 306 -32.07 -1.54 -8.27
C HIS A 306 -32.18 -2.29 -6.95
N GLN A 307 -33.29 -2.10 -6.25
CA GLN A 307 -33.57 -2.83 -5.03
C GLN A 307 -33.93 -4.29 -5.38
N LEU A 308 -33.22 -5.24 -4.77
CA LEU A 308 -33.43 -6.67 -4.98
C LEU A 308 -34.24 -7.32 -3.85
N GLY A 309 -34.52 -6.61 -2.78
CA GLY A 309 -35.30 -7.08 -1.62
C GLY A 309 -34.51 -7.15 -0.34
N GLU A 310 -35.15 -7.70 0.71
CA GLU A 310 -34.53 -7.91 2.02
C GLU A 310 -33.99 -9.34 2.11
N PHE A 311 -32.72 -9.45 2.45
CA PHE A 311 -32.05 -10.72 2.67
C PHE A 311 -31.77 -10.91 4.17
N LYS A 312 -32.36 -11.94 4.79
CA LYS A 312 -32.00 -12.32 6.15
C LYS A 312 -30.57 -12.87 6.18
N LEU A 313 -29.67 -12.12 6.78
CA LEU A 313 -28.31 -12.56 7.00
C LEU A 313 -28.28 -13.50 8.22
N LYS A 314 -27.78 -14.74 8.03
CA LYS A 314 -27.62 -15.72 9.11
C LYS A 314 -26.75 -15.11 10.22
N GLY A 315 -27.30 -14.90 11.45
CA GLY A 315 -26.57 -14.34 12.59
C GLY A 315 -26.94 -12.88 12.97
N GLN A 316 -27.84 -12.21 12.27
CA GLN A 316 -28.51 -11.02 12.82
C GLN A 316 -29.70 -11.46 13.67
N MET A 317 -29.66 -11.11 14.96
CA MET A 317 -30.90 -11.13 15.78
C MET A 317 -31.81 -10.02 15.25
N SER A 318 -33.05 -10.40 14.97
CA SER A 318 -34.15 -9.49 14.65
C SER A 318 -34.41 -8.49 15.76
#